data_f6317524a239bbc06b7ae56f24c969cd
#
_entry.id   f6317524a239bbc06b7ae56f24c969cd
#
_cell.length_a   1.000
_cell.length_b   1.000
_cell.length_c   1.000
_cell.angle_alpha   90.00
_cell.angle_beta   90.00
_cell.angle_gamma   90.00
#
_symmetry.space_group_name_H-M   'P 1'
#
loop_
_entity.id
_entity.type
_entity.pdbx_description
1 polymer ?
#
loop_
_entity_poly.entity_id
_entity_poly.type
_entity_poly.pdbx_seq_one_letter_code
_entity_poly.pdbx_strand_id
1 'polypeptide(L)' 'MKDYIYKKVDYYSMRQLGDVIDELRSKYRIIGYRAYAQEQYATLTLYPIEQEGIE' A
#
# COMPACT_ATOMS: atom_id res chain seq x y z
N MET A 1 2.30 -20.22 -4.11
CA MET A 1 2.67 -19.10 -4.91
C MET A 1 2.13 -17.83 -4.34
N LYS A 2 2.91 -16.80 -4.31
CA LYS A 2 2.50 -15.56 -3.69
C LYS A 2 2.19 -14.53 -4.73
N ASP A 3 1.08 -13.89 -4.58
CA ASP A 3 0.68 -12.87 -5.52
C ASP A 3 0.75 -11.52 -4.85
N TYR A 4 1.88 -10.88 -4.98
CA TYR A 4 2.05 -9.55 -4.44
C TYR A 4 1.51 -8.54 -5.43
N ILE A 5 0.98 -7.46 -4.89
CA ILE A 5 0.46 -6.38 -5.69
C ILE A 5 1.34 -5.17 -5.48
N TYR A 6 1.81 -4.57 -6.55
CA TYR A 6 2.61 -3.36 -6.48
C TYR A 6 1.72 -2.20 -6.85
N LYS A 7 1.69 -1.19 -5.99
CA LYS A 7 0.81 -0.07 -6.20
C LYS A 7 1.59 1.22 -6.06
N LYS A 8 1.34 2.14 -6.98
CA LYS A 8 1.94 3.47 -6.93
C LYS A 8 0.87 4.44 -6.50
N VAL A 9 1.17 5.27 -5.51
CA VAL A 9 0.20 6.21 -4.97
C VAL A 9 0.81 7.61 -5.05
N ASP A 10 0.13 8.51 -5.74
CA ASP A 10 0.53 9.91 -5.75
C ASP A 10 -0.10 10.61 -4.55
N TYR A 11 0.64 11.51 -3.94
CA TYR A 11 0.10 12.21 -2.78
C TYR A 11 0.60 13.65 -2.77
N TYR A 12 -0.17 14.50 -2.11
CA TYR A 12 0.20 15.90 -1.95
C TYR A 12 0.90 16.16 -0.63
N SER A 13 0.59 15.38 0.38
CA SER A 13 1.17 15.59 1.70
C SER A 13 1.29 14.25 2.38
N MET A 14 2.12 14.22 3.42
CA MET A 14 2.29 12.99 4.18
C MET A 14 1.00 12.58 4.86
N ARG A 15 0.17 13.56 5.22
CA ARG A 15 -1.10 13.24 5.84
C ARG A 15 -2.01 12.49 4.88
N GLN A 16 -2.05 12.94 3.64
CA GLN A 16 -2.85 12.27 2.65
C GLN A 16 -2.32 10.86 2.42
N LEU A 17 -1.01 10.72 2.35
CA LEU A 17 -0.42 9.41 2.16
C LEU A 17 -0.78 8.49 3.32
N GLY A 18 -0.76 9.00 4.54
CA GLY A 18 -1.14 8.20 5.68
C GLY A 18 -2.57 7.70 5.59
N ASP A 19 -3.47 8.56 5.12
CA ASP A 19 -4.86 8.17 4.97
C ASP A 19 -5.01 7.05 3.95
N VAL A 20 -4.28 7.15 2.84
CA VAL A 20 -4.34 6.11 1.82
C VAL A 20 -3.81 4.80 2.36
N ILE A 21 -2.71 4.87 3.11
CA ILE A 21 -2.13 3.66 3.67
C ILE A 21 -3.09 3.02 4.66
N ASP A 22 -3.74 3.82 5.50
CA ASP A 22 -4.69 3.29 6.45
C ASP A 22 -5.83 2.57 5.75
N GLU A 23 -6.30 3.14 4.67
CA GLU A 23 -7.39 2.53 3.93
C GLU A 23 -6.94 1.21 3.31
N LEU A 24 -5.73 1.18 2.77
CA LEU A 24 -5.24 -0.04 2.15
C LEU A 24 -5.00 -1.13 3.18
N ARG A 25 -4.61 -0.75 4.38
CA ARG A 25 -4.33 -1.75 5.41
C ARG A 25 -5.56 -2.53 5.82
N SER A 26 -6.72 -1.99 5.58
CA SER A 26 -7.94 -2.73 5.91
C SER A 26 -8.21 -3.83 4.89
N LYS A 27 -7.59 -3.77 3.73
CA LYS A 27 -7.82 -4.76 2.68
C LYS A 27 -6.59 -5.56 2.36
N TYR A 28 -5.42 -5.03 2.64
CA TYR A 28 -4.17 -5.68 2.27
C TYR A 28 -3.20 -5.63 3.41
N ARG A 29 -2.26 -6.54 3.38
CA ARG A 29 -1.12 -6.48 4.28
C ARG A 29 -0.01 -5.74 3.55
N ILE A 30 0.52 -4.69 4.15
CA ILE A 30 1.58 -3.93 3.53
C ILE A 30 2.90 -4.54 3.95
N ILE A 31 3.62 -5.11 2.99
CA ILE A 31 4.88 -5.77 3.27
C ILE A 31 6.07 -4.99 2.74
N GLY A 32 5.84 -3.96 1.95
CA GLY A 32 6.91 -3.11 1.48
C GLY A 32 6.38 -1.71 1.26
N TYR A 33 7.25 -0.72 1.50
CA TYR A 33 6.82 0.65 1.40
C TYR A 33 8.03 1.51 1.08
N ARG A 34 7.90 2.40 0.13
CA ARG A 34 8.96 3.35 -0.18
C ARG A 34 8.33 4.64 -0.68
N ALA A 35 8.71 5.74 -0.06
CA ALA A 35 8.20 7.04 -0.43
C ALA A 35 9.28 7.84 -1.14
N TYR A 36 8.87 8.51 -2.21
CA TYR A 36 9.76 9.36 -2.99
C TYR A 36 9.26 10.79 -2.84
N ALA A 37 9.78 11.48 -1.83
CA ALA A 37 9.25 12.78 -1.49
C ALA A 37 9.39 13.79 -2.63
N GLN A 38 10.47 13.70 -3.36
CA GLN A 38 10.70 14.67 -4.42
C GLN A 38 9.71 14.52 -5.57
N GLU A 39 9.34 13.30 -5.86
CA GLU A 39 8.37 13.05 -6.92
C GLU A 39 6.95 12.99 -6.41
N GLN A 40 6.78 13.03 -5.10
CA GLN A 40 5.47 13.03 -4.48
C GLN A 40 4.66 11.80 -4.82
N TYR A 41 5.30 10.65 -4.74
CA TYR A 41 4.58 9.39 -4.86
C TYR A 41 5.24 8.36 -3.96
N ALA A 42 4.52 7.29 -3.72
CA ALA A 42 5.04 6.19 -2.93
C ALA A 42 4.67 4.89 -3.61
N THR A 43 5.50 3.89 -3.41
CA THR A 43 5.20 2.56 -3.93
C THR A 43 4.97 1.64 -2.75
N LEU A 44 4.02 0.76 -2.92
CA LEU A 44 3.64 -0.17 -1.87
C LEU A 44 3.62 -1.57 -2.43
N THR A 45 4.09 -2.51 -1.64
CA THR A 45 3.97 -3.92 -1.97
C THR A 45 2.93 -4.50 -1.03
N LEU A 46 1.87 -5.01 -1.59
CA LEU A 46 0.71 -5.44 -0.83
C LEU A 46 0.46 -6.91 -1.03
N TYR A 47 -0.19 -7.50 -0.05
CA TYR A 47 -0.60 -8.88 -0.13
C TYR A 47 -2.07 -8.96 0.27
N PRO A 48 -2.94 -9.54 -0.55
CA PRO A 48 -4.37 -9.53 -0.24
C PRO A 48 -4.68 -10.32 1.02
N ILE A 49 -5.31 -9.66 1.96
CA ILE A 49 -5.66 -10.32 3.19
C ILE A 49 -6.82 -11.26 2.98
N GLU A 50 -7.70 -10.90 2.09
CA GLU A 50 -8.88 -11.72 1.88
C GLU A 50 -8.55 -13.13 1.48
N GLN A 51 -7.49 -13.29 0.71
CA GLN A 51 -7.13 -14.62 0.28
C GLN A 51 -6.69 -15.48 1.42
N GLU A 52 -6.11 -14.88 2.43
CA GLU A 52 -5.72 -15.63 3.57
C GLU A 52 -6.93 -16.05 4.39
N GLY A 53 -7.91 -15.22 4.46
CA GLY A 53 -9.02 -15.45 5.33
C GLY A 53 -10.04 -16.42 4.82
N ILE A 54 -9.93 -16.81 3.60
CA ILE A 54 -10.86 -17.65 3.10
C ILE A 54 -10.67 -18.98 3.55
N GLU A 55 -10.73 -19.58 3.84
CA GLU A 55 -10.44 -20.76 4.21
C GLU A 55 -11.15 -21.37 4.54
#